data_65cb658a2e2a4a4d526f98952776bba6
#
_entry.id   65cb658a2e2a4a4d526f98952776bba6
#
_cell.length_a   1.000
_cell.length_b   1.000
_cell.length_c   1.000
_cell.angle_alpha   90.00
_cell.angle_beta   90.00
_cell.angle_gamma   90.00
#
_symmetry.space_group_name_H-M   'P 1'
#
loop_
_entity.id
_entity.type
_entity.pdbx_description
1 polymer ?
#
loop_
_entity_poly.entity_id
_entity_poly.type
_entity_poly.pdbx_seq_one_letter_code
_entity_poly.pdbx_strand_id
1 'polypeptide(L)'
;MTLVTVLSASGRPGLAQVRQLLKAGYQVRGTTRNPERLSQFDNIEIVSADYNDPDSVYEACLGADSVFYTRPSFEESHKALDFAATVGSAAKKANVRRLIYNTCCWGPPEELGDVGQAGYDSVKLMINTLKQAGVQTTTFQPVLFMDNLLTDWAREDIMKNSLYTYPHNPNLE
;
A
#
# COMPACT_ATOMS: atom_id res chain seq x y z
N MET A 1 -2.15 0.57 -24.30
CA MET A 1 -1.74 -0.30 -23.17
C MET A 1 -2.22 0.34 -21.87
N THR A 2 -2.64 -0.47 -20.90
CA THR A 2 -3.13 0.03 -19.61
C THR A 2 -1.95 0.49 -18.74
N LEU A 3 -1.94 1.75 -18.34
CA LEU A 3 -0.94 2.30 -17.42
C LEU A 3 -1.40 2.11 -15.98
N VAL A 4 -0.52 1.55 -15.16
CA VAL A 4 -0.75 1.37 -13.72
C VAL A 4 0.33 2.11 -12.93
N THR A 5 -0.09 3.06 -12.11
CA THR A 5 0.82 3.72 -11.16
C THR A 5 0.89 2.92 -9.86
N VAL A 6 2.10 2.64 -9.40
CA VAL A 6 2.37 2.00 -8.11
C VAL A 6 3.00 3.04 -7.18
N LEU A 7 2.23 3.52 -6.21
CA LEU A 7 2.73 4.45 -5.21
C LEU A 7 3.60 3.70 -4.20
N SER A 8 4.69 4.33 -3.76
CA SER A 8 5.71 3.71 -2.89
C SER A 8 6.31 2.42 -3.50
N ALA A 9 6.57 2.42 -4.79
CA ALA A 9 7.02 1.26 -5.57
C ALA A 9 8.32 0.62 -5.07
N SER A 10 9.18 1.39 -4.37
CA SER A 10 10.44 0.89 -3.80
C SER A 10 10.29 0.14 -2.47
N GLY A 11 9.09 0.10 -1.89
CA GLY A 11 8.78 -0.71 -0.71
C GLY A 11 8.63 -2.20 -1.06
N ARG A 12 8.70 -3.10 -0.05
CA ARG A 12 8.53 -4.55 -0.29
C ARG A 12 7.25 -4.89 -1.07
N PRO A 13 6.04 -4.44 -0.65
CA PRO A 13 4.83 -4.70 -1.43
C PRO A 13 4.87 -4.04 -2.82
N GLY A 14 5.42 -2.83 -2.92
CA GLY A 14 5.53 -2.10 -4.18
C GLY A 14 6.39 -2.82 -5.21
N LEU A 15 7.58 -3.30 -4.81
CA LEU A 15 8.47 -4.09 -5.68
C LEU A 15 7.79 -5.36 -6.22
N ALA A 16 7.03 -6.04 -5.35
CA ALA A 16 6.28 -7.23 -5.75
C ALA A 16 5.18 -6.89 -6.77
N GLN A 17 4.45 -5.80 -6.55
CA GLN A 17 3.41 -5.31 -7.46
C GLN A 17 4.00 -4.93 -8.81
N VAL A 18 5.08 -4.12 -8.83
CA VAL A 18 5.78 -3.73 -10.07
C VAL A 18 6.18 -4.97 -10.87
N ARG A 19 6.83 -5.95 -10.23
CA ARG A 19 7.28 -7.17 -10.89
C ARG A 19 6.13 -7.95 -11.54
N GLN A 20 5.02 -8.11 -10.83
CA GLN A 20 3.88 -8.85 -11.34
C GLN A 20 3.14 -8.10 -12.44
N LEU A 21 3.01 -6.78 -12.34
CA LEU A 21 2.39 -5.96 -13.36
C LEU A 21 3.19 -5.98 -14.68
N LEU A 22 4.52 -5.81 -14.60
CA LEU A 22 5.40 -5.91 -15.78
C LEU A 22 5.31 -7.30 -16.41
N LYS A 23 5.32 -8.36 -15.59
CA LYS A 23 5.15 -9.75 -16.08
C LYS A 23 3.80 -9.97 -16.77
N ALA A 24 2.77 -9.28 -16.33
CA ALA A 24 1.43 -9.35 -16.91
C ALA A 24 1.25 -8.42 -18.15
N GLY A 25 2.30 -7.71 -18.58
CA GLY A 25 2.29 -6.88 -19.77
C GLY A 25 1.67 -5.48 -19.60
N TYR A 26 1.52 -5.00 -18.36
CA TYR A 26 1.08 -3.63 -18.10
C TYR A 26 2.24 -2.65 -18.29
N GLN A 27 1.89 -1.41 -18.67
CA GLN A 27 2.77 -0.27 -18.49
C GLN A 27 2.76 0.10 -17.00
N VAL A 28 3.94 0.31 -16.42
CA VAL A 28 4.06 0.59 -14.99
C VAL A 28 4.78 1.90 -14.77
N ARG A 29 4.16 2.77 -13.96
CA ARG A 29 4.79 3.93 -13.37
C ARG A 29 5.01 3.65 -11.89
N GLY A 30 6.25 3.70 -11.43
CA GLY A 30 6.61 3.51 -10.03
C GLY A 30 6.98 4.82 -9.37
N THR A 31 6.41 5.11 -8.18
CA THR A 31 6.84 6.29 -7.42
C THR A 31 7.82 5.90 -6.33
N THR A 32 8.86 6.71 -6.17
CA THR A 32 9.86 6.52 -5.12
C THR A 32 10.63 7.81 -4.85
N ARG A 33 11.10 7.98 -3.62
CA ARG A 33 12.09 9.01 -3.24
C ARG A 33 13.53 8.56 -3.53
N ASN A 34 13.72 7.28 -3.86
CA ASN A 34 15.03 6.71 -4.21
C ASN A 34 14.93 5.90 -5.51
N PRO A 35 15.17 6.52 -6.68
CA PRO A 35 15.09 5.89 -7.99
C PRO A 35 15.96 4.64 -8.17
N GLU A 36 17.11 4.60 -7.52
CA GLU A 36 18.06 3.48 -7.64
C GLU A 36 17.44 2.15 -7.21
N ARG A 37 16.49 2.18 -6.27
CA ARG A 37 15.79 0.96 -5.81
C ARG A 37 14.89 0.33 -6.89
N LEU A 38 14.55 1.08 -7.91
CA LEU A 38 13.75 0.62 -9.05
C LEU A 38 14.58 0.32 -10.30
N SER A 39 15.90 0.61 -10.29
CA SER A 39 16.80 0.39 -11.44
C SER A 39 16.92 -1.08 -11.86
N GLN A 40 16.48 -2.01 -11.01
CA GLN A 40 16.41 -3.45 -11.34
C GLN A 40 15.31 -3.80 -12.35
N PHE A 41 14.43 -2.88 -12.68
CA PHE A 41 13.35 -3.10 -13.62
C PHE A 41 13.61 -2.32 -14.91
N ASP A 42 13.66 -3.05 -16.02
CA ASP A 42 13.61 -2.45 -17.35
C ASP A 42 12.16 -2.05 -17.67
N ASN A 43 11.97 -1.03 -18.48
CA ASN A 43 10.66 -0.58 -18.98
C ASN A 43 9.68 -0.11 -17.89
N ILE A 44 10.16 0.51 -16.83
CA ILE A 44 9.35 1.22 -15.84
C ILE A 44 9.53 2.73 -15.98
N GLU A 45 8.45 3.49 -15.92
CA GLU A 45 8.52 4.93 -15.73
C GLU A 45 8.71 5.21 -14.23
N ILE A 46 9.75 5.96 -13.88
CA ILE A 46 10.05 6.30 -12.48
C ILE A 46 9.76 7.78 -12.27
N VAL A 47 8.89 8.09 -11.31
CA VAL A 47 8.55 9.45 -10.92
C VAL A 47 8.73 9.65 -9.42
N SER A 48 9.02 10.89 -9.01
CA SER A 48 9.04 11.26 -7.60
C SER A 48 7.62 11.61 -7.15
N ALA A 49 7.20 11.12 -5.98
CA ALA A 49 5.98 11.59 -5.32
C ALA A 49 6.18 11.57 -3.81
N ASP A 50 5.73 12.64 -3.16
CA ASP A 50 5.67 12.78 -1.71
C ASP A 50 4.22 12.99 -1.29
N TYR A 51 3.73 12.20 -0.35
CA TYR A 51 2.35 12.34 0.14
C TYR A 51 2.08 13.65 0.87
N ASN A 52 3.12 14.37 1.30
CA ASN A 52 3.01 15.73 1.83
C ASN A 52 2.90 16.80 0.74
N ASP A 53 3.12 16.43 -0.52
CA ASP A 53 2.97 17.28 -1.69
C ASP A 53 1.87 16.73 -2.60
N PRO A 54 0.62 17.23 -2.46
CA PRO A 54 -0.52 16.77 -3.24
C PRO A 54 -0.35 16.91 -4.77
N ASP A 55 0.39 17.91 -5.22
CA ASP A 55 0.62 18.11 -6.64
C ASP A 55 1.55 17.04 -7.21
N SER A 56 2.60 16.63 -6.48
CA SER A 56 3.46 15.53 -6.90
C SER A 56 2.71 14.19 -6.99
N VAL A 57 1.77 13.95 -6.07
CA VAL A 57 0.92 12.74 -6.11
C VAL A 57 -0.07 12.81 -7.28
N TYR A 58 -0.62 13.99 -7.55
CA TYR A 58 -1.49 14.20 -8.72
C TYR A 58 -0.74 13.93 -10.03
N GLU A 59 0.45 14.50 -10.21
CA GLU A 59 1.30 14.25 -11.39
C GLU A 59 1.60 12.75 -11.57
N ALA A 60 1.87 12.03 -10.47
CA ALA A 60 2.06 10.59 -10.51
C ALA A 60 0.82 9.81 -10.96
N CYS A 61 -0.37 10.35 -10.72
CA CYS A 61 -1.65 9.74 -11.12
C CYS A 61 -2.08 10.07 -12.55
N LEU A 62 -1.51 11.12 -13.17
CA LEU A 62 -1.94 11.58 -14.49
C LEU A 62 -1.81 10.49 -15.56
N GLY A 63 -2.91 10.26 -16.29
CA GLY A 63 -2.98 9.28 -17.37
C GLY A 63 -2.99 7.81 -16.93
N ALA A 64 -2.94 7.53 -15.63
CA ALA A 64 -3.04 6.17 -15.14
C ALA A 64 -4.48 5.66 -15.17
N ASP A 65 -4.67 4.44 -15.67
CA ASP A 65 -5.96 3.73 -15.59
C ASP A 65 -6.26 3.29 -14.15
N SER A 66 -5.22 2.87 -13.45
CA SER A 66 -5.32 2.39 -12.08
C SER A 66 -4.13 2.84 -11.25
N VAL A 67 -4.37 3.03 -9.96
CA VAL A 67 -3.33 3.40 -8.98
C VAL A 67 -3.32 2.37 -7.85
N PHE A 68 -2.15 1.79 -7.59
CA PHE A 68 -1.91 1.01 -6.38
C PHE A 68 -1.38 1.93 -5.28
N TYR A 69 -2.06 1.90 -4.15
CA TYR A 69 -1.65 2.56 -2.92
C TYR A 69 -1.48 1.54 -1.81
N THR A 70 -0.30 1.52 -1.23
CA THR A 70 0.00 0.70 -0.06
C THR A 70 0.22 1.61 1.14
N ARG A 71 -0.47 1.34 2.24
CA ARG A 71 -0.30 2.11 3.48
C ARG A 71 1.17 2.12 3.89
N PRO A 72 1.77 3.29 4.15
CA PRO A 72 3.08 3.37 4.78
C PRO A 72 3.04 2.74 6.18
N SER A 73 3.91 1.77 6.44
CA SER A 73 3.84 0.91 7.64
C SER A 73 4.31 1.56 8.94
N PHE A 74 4.97 2.71 8.86
CA PHE A 74 5.60 3.36 10.04
C PHE A 74 5.04 4.76 10.32
N GLU A 75 3.99 5.17 9.62
CA GLU A 75 3.40 6.47 9.85
C GLU A 75 2.36 6.41 10.98
N GLU A 76 2.32 7.48 11.76
CA GLU A 76 1.27 7.70 12.75
C GLU A 76 -0.11 7.70 12.09
N SER A 77 -1.13 7.26 12.82
CA SER A 77 -2.47 7.05 12.25
C SER A 77 -3.05 8.31 11.59
N HIS A 78 -2.82 9.50 12.16
CA HIS A 78 -3.31 10.75 11.58
C HIS A 78 -2.61 11.09 10.25
N LYS A 79 -1.29 10.96 10.15
CA LYS A 79 -0.56 11.15 8.88
C LYS A 79 -0.97 10.15 7.82
N ALA A 80 -1.23 8.91 8.22
CA ALA A 80 -1.72 7.89 7.30
C ALA A 80 -3.08 8.26 6.70
N LEU A 81 -3.96 8.90 7.50
CA LEU A 81 -5.24 9.44 7.02
C LEU A 81 -5.06 10.61 6.06
N ASP A 82 -4.16 11.54 6.37
CA ASP A 82 -3.84 12.68 5.50
C ASP A 82 -3.30 12.18 4.15
N PHE A 83 -2.41 11.19 4.16
CA PHE A 83 -1.90 10.58 2.93
C PHE A 83 -2.99 9.87 2.13
N ALA A 84 -3.91 9.17 2.79
CA ALA A 84 -5.05 8.56 2.11
C ALA A 84 -5.96 9.62 1.45
N ALA A 85 -6.21 10.74 2.14
CA ALA A 85 -6.98 11.86 1.60
C ALA A 85 -6.27 12.48 0.38
N THR A 86 -4.95 12.72 0.47
CA THR A 86 -4.12 13.21 -0.64
C THR A 86 -4.21 12.27 -1.85
N VAL A 87 -4.00 10.97 -1.64
CA VAL A 87 -4.06 9.97 -2.73
C VAL A 87 -5.44 9.88 -3.34
N GLY A 88 -6.49 9.86 -2.52
CA GLY A 88 -7.87 9.82 -2.99
C GLY A 88 -8.23 11.03 -3.85
N SER A 89 -7.89 12.23 -3.38
CA SER A 89 -8.12 13.50 -4.10
C SER A 89 -7.33 13.57 -5.40
N ALA A 90 -6.06 13.19 -5.38
CA ALA A 90 -5.20 13.18 -6.56
C ALA A 90 -5.71 12.20 -7.61
N ALA A 91 -6.07 10.98 -7.22
CA ALA A 91 -6.62 9.97 -8.12
C ALA A 91 -7.96 10.42 -8.73
N LYS A 92 -8.82 11.09 -7.95
CA LYS A 92 -10.08 11.67 -8.45
C LYS A 92 -9.82 12.78 -9.46
N LYS A 93 -8.97 13.73 -9.13
CA LYS A 93 -8.60 14.87 -9.99
C LYS A 93 -7.97 14.40 -11.31
N ALA A 94 -7.17 13.32 -11.27
CA ALA A 94 -6.52 12.72 -12.42
C ALA A 94 -7.46 11.78 -13.25
N ASN A 95 -8.73 11.65 -12.86
CA ASN A 95 -9.71 10.75 -13.49
C ASN A 95 -9.25 9.27 -13.51
N VAL A 96 -8.54 8.82 -12.49
CA VAL A 96 -8.17 7.43 -12.32
C VAL A 96 -9.44 6.57 -12.22
N ARG A 97 -9.50 5.52 -13.02
CA ARG A 97 -10.69 4.65 -13.08
C ARG A 97 -10.81 3.78 -11.83
N ARG A 98 -9.67 3.31 -11.29
CA ARG A 98 -9.65 2.42 -10.11
C ARG A 98 -8.47 2.71 -9.20
N LEU A 99 -8.79 2.91 -7.94
CA LEU A 99 -7.80 2.94 -6.85
C LEU A 99 -7.76 1.57 -6.19
N ILE A 100 -6.56 0.99 -6.04
CA ILE A 100 -6.36 -0.30 -5.41
C ILE A 100 -5.56 -0.06 -4.13
N TYR A 101 -6.21 -0.30 -3.00
CA TYR A 101 -5.63 -0.04 -1.69
C TYR A 101 -5.23 -1.33 -0.98
N ASN A 102 -3.96 -1.41 -0.58
CA ASN A 102 -3.44 -2.48 0.26
C ASN A 102 -3.26 -1.95 1.69
N THR A 103 -4.02 -2.51 2.62
CA THR A 103 -4.03 -2.08 4.03
C THR A 103 -2.78 -2.50 4.80
N CYS A 104 -1.97 -3.42 4.26
CA CYS A 104 -0.83 -4.07 4.93
C CYS A 104 -1.21 -4.92 6.15
N CYS A 105 -2.46 -4.93 6.56
CA CYS A 105 -2.95 -5.75 7.65
C CYS A 105 -4.42 -6.11 7.44
N TRP A 106 -4.85 -7.16 8.09
CA TRP A 106 -6.24 -7.52 8.17
C TRP A 106 -7.01 -6.47 8.99
N GLY A 107 -8.26 -6.22 8.61
CA GLY A 107 -9.20 -5.42 9.38
C GLY A 107 -10.45 -6.25 9.70
N PRO A 108 -11.10 -6.03 10.84
CA PRO A 108 -12.31 -6.74 11.17
C PRO A 108 -13.44 -6.41 10.17
N PRO A 109 -14.37 -7.32 9.93
CA PRO A 109 -15.57 -7.06 9.14
C PRO A 109 -16.35 -5.87 9.70
N GLU A 110 -17.05 -5.14 8.82
CA GLU A 110 -17.86 -3.97 9.22
C GLU A 110 -18.92 -4.32 10.28
N GLU A 111 -19.43 -5.55 10.24
CA GLU A 111 -20.46 -6.06 11.14
C GLU A 111 -20.02 -6.14 12.62
N LEU A 112 -18.69 -6.22 12.86
CA LEU A 112 -18.16 -6.24 14.22
C LEU A 112 -18.07 -4.84 14.87
N GLY A 113 -18.45 -3.78 14.15
CA GLY A 113 -18.34 -2.41 14.66
C GLY A 113 -16.89 -2.00 14.95
N ASP A 114 -16.69 -1.08 15.88
CA ASP A 114 -15.38 -0.70 16.37
C ASP A 114 -14.92 -1.73 17.41
N VAL A 115 -13.79 -2.37 17.14
CA VAL A 115 -13.23 -3.41 18.02
C VAL A 115 -12.37 -2.85 19.15
N GLY A 116 -12.32 -1.52 19.28
CA GLY A 116 -11.55 -0.83 20.32
C GLY A 116 -10.03 -0.95 20.17
N GLN A 117 -9.56 -1.41 19.03
CA GLN A 117 -8.14 -1.55 18.74
C GLN A 117 -7.74 -0.48 17.71
N ALA A 118 -7.03 0.55 18.16
CA ALA A 118 -6.68 1.72 17.37
C ALA A 118 -6.05 1.39 15.98
N GLY A 119 -5.35 0.27 15.88
CA GLY A 119 -4.76 -0.20 14.62
C GLY A 119 -5.83 -0.58 13.58
N TYR A 120 -6.86 -1.29 14.00
CA TYR A 120 -7.97 -1.73 13.12
C TYR A 120 -8.92 -0.60 12.80
N ASP A 121 -9.20 0.26 13.79
CA ASP A 121 -10.05 1.43 13.58
C ASP A 121 -9.41 2.39 12.57
N SER A 122 -8.09 2.56 12.62
CA SER A 122 -7.36 3.35 11.63
C SER A 122 -7.46 2.78 10.21
N VAL A 123 -7.47 1.45 10.05
CA VAL A 123 -7.68 0.79 8.74
C VAL A 123 -9.05 1.11 8.19
N LYS A 124 -10.11 1.00 9.01
CA LYS A 124 -11.48 1.36 8.63
C LYS A 124 -11.58 2.82 8.21
N LEU A 125 -11.00 3.73 8.98
CA LEU A 125 -10.98 5.15 8.66
C LEU A 125 -10.31 5.43 7.32
N MET A 126 -9.16 4.81 7.04
CA MET A 126 -8.46 4.95 5.75
C MET A 126 -9.29 4.42 4.58
N ILE A 127 -9.92 3.25 4.73
CA ILE A 127 -10.82 2.69 3.70
C ILE A 127 -11.95 3.67 3.40
N ASN A 128 -12.59 4.22 4.44
CA ASN A 128 -13.69 5.16 4.31
C ASN A 128 -13.22 6.47 3.65
N THR A 129 -12.06 7.01 4.04
CA THR A 129 -11.46 8.20 3.43
C THR A 129 -11.28 8.01 1.93
N LEU A 130 -10.72 6.87 1.50
CA LEU A 130 -10.51 6.57 0.09
C LEU A 130 -11.83 6.37 -0.66
N LYS A 131 -12.83 5.69 -0.07
CA LYS A 131 -14.17 5.54 -0.66
C LYS A 131 -14.86 6.90 -0.84
N GLN A 132 -14.74 7.81 0.14
CA GLN A 132 -15.33 9.15 0.09
C GLN A 132 -14.70 10.06 -0.97
N ALA A 133 -13.48 9.79 -1.39
CA ALA A 133 -12.84 10.52 -2.49
C ALA A 133 -13.60 10.37 -3.84
N GLY A 134 -14.50 9.39 -3.95
CA GLY A 134 -15.35 9.19 -5.13
C GLY A 134 -14.63 8.56 -6.32
N VAL A 135 -13.55 7.82 -6.06
CA VAL A 135 -12.89 6.91 -7.02
C VAL A 135 -13.34 5.49 -6.71
N GLN A 136 -13.58 4.67 -7.74
CA GLN A 136 -13.87 3.26 -7.54
C GLN A 136 -12.68 2.59 -6.84
N THR A 137 -12.86 2.19 -5.58
CA THR A 137 -11.79 1.64 -4.74
C THR A 137 -11.96 0.14 -4.52
N THR A 138 -10.88 -0.61 -4.73
CA THR A 138 -10.75 -2.02 -4.35
C THR A 138 -9.78 -2.12 -3.19
N THR A 139 -10.18 -2.77 -2.10
CA THR A 139 -9.34 -2.91 -0.91
C THR A 139 -8.84 -4.35 -0.78
N PHE A 140 -7.53 -4.52 -0.61
CA PHE A 140 -6.90 -5.77 -0.23
C PHE A 140 -6.54 -5.71 1.26
N GLN A 141 -7.02 -6.68 2.01
CA GLN A 141 -6.76 -6.83 3.45
C GLN A 141 -5.97 -8.12 3.69
N PRO A 142 -4.64 -8.12 3.54
CA PRO A 142 -3.83 -9.31 3.74
C PRO A 142 -3.81 -9.68 5.22
N VAL A 143 -3.96 -10.97 5.51
CA VAL A 143 -3.82 -11.49 6.88
C VAL A 143 -2.36 -11.49 7.30
N LEU A 144 -1.49 -11.95 6.42
CA LEU A 144 -0.06 -12.08 6.66
C LEU A 144 0.70 -11.93 5.34
N PHE A 145 1.80 -11.18 5.35
CA PHE A 145 2.75 -11.22 4.26
C PHE A 145 3.69 -12.41 4.44
N MET A 146 3.80 -13.26 3.41
CA MET A 146 4.71 -14.41 3.44
C MET A 146 6.17 -14.01 3.66
N ASP A 147 6.56 -12.82 3.24
CA ASP A 147 7.89 -12.25 3.49
C ASP A 147 8.23 -12.13 4.98
N ASN A 148 7.23 -12.12 5.86
CA ASN A 148 7.46 -12.09 7.31
C ASN A 148 8.20 -13.35 7.79
N LEU A 149 8.05 -14.48 7.10
CA LEU A 149 8.80 -15.71 7.40
C LEU A 149 10.31 -15.58 7.16
N LEU A 150 10.73 -14.59 6.35
CA LEU A 150 12.12 -14.33 6.01
C LEU A 150 12.75 -13.23 6.86
N THR A 151 11.99 -12.64 7.78
CA THR A 151 12.48 -11.61 8.69
C THR A 151 13.34 -12.21 9.80
N ASP A 152 14.28 -11.44 10.35
CA ASP A 152 15.22 -11.92 11.36
C ASP A 152 14.51 -12.46 12.60
N TRP A 153 13.41 -11.83 13.03
CA TRP A 153 12.63 -12.25 14.20
C TRP A 153 11.89 -13.59 14.00
N ALA A 154 11.55 -13.98 12.76
CA ALA A 154 10.85 -15.23 12.49
C ALA A 154 11.80 -16.33 12.01
N ARG A 155 12.73 -15.97 11.11
CA ARG A 155 13.59 -16.92 10.41
C ARG A 155 14.45 -17.73 11.36
N GLU A 156 15.03 -17.11 12.38
CA GLU A 156 15.92 -17.77 13.31
C GLU A 156 15.20 -18.89 14.08
N ASP A 157 14.01 -18.58 14.63
CA ASP A 157 13.21 -19.56 15.37
C ASP A 157 12.68 -20.67 14.47
N ILE A 158 12.29 -20.35 13.22
CA ILE A 158 11.86 -21.37 12.26
C ILE A 158 13.01 -22.33 11.97
N MET A 159 14.19 -21.81 11.69
CA MET A 159 15.35 -22.63 11.27
C MET A 159 15.98 -23.43 12.42
N LYS A 160 16.01 -22.88 13.63
CA LYS A 160 16.66 -23.53 14.78
C LYS A 160 15.71 -24.35 15.64
N ASN A 161 14.48 -23.89 15.79
CA ASN A 161 13.55 -24.42 16.77
C ASN A 161 12.29 -25.04 16.12
N SER A 162 12.15 -24.96 14.78
CA SER A 162 10.93 -25.34 14.05
C SER A 162 9.69 -24.64 14.60
N LEU A 163 9.87 -23.41 15.12
CA LEU A 163 8.83 -22.63 15.76
C LEU A 163 8.60 -21.31 15.00
N TYR A 164 7.35 -21.01 14.71
CA TYR A 164 6.95 -19.71 14.20
C TYR A 164 6.29 -18.89 15.31
N THR A 165 7.02 -17.91 15.83
CA THR A 165 6.51 -16.96 16.83
C THR A 165 6.13 -15.67 16.12
N TYR A 166 4.83 -15.33 16.13
CA TYR A 166 4.38 -14.04 15.61
C TYR A 166 4.43 -13.00 16.75
N PRO A 167 5.17 -11.89 16.57
CA PRO A 167 5.21 -10.86 17.59
C PRO A 167 3.85 -10.21 17.71
N HIS A 168 3.15 -10.49 18.79
CA HIS A 168 1.90 -9.84 19.12
C HIS A 168 1.96 -9.29 20.54
N ASN A 169 1.13 -8.31 20.84
CA ASN A 169 1.04 -7.78 22.20
C ASN A 169 0.39 -8.85 23.11
N PRO A 170 1.09 -9.34 24.13
CA PRO A 170 0.57 -10.37 25.03
C PRO A 170 -0.65 -9.94 25.86
N ASN A 171 -0.96 -8.63 25.87
CA ASN A 171 -2.13 -8.08 26.56
C ASN A 171 -3.36 -7.94 25.66
N LEU A 172 -3.30 -8.43 24.42
CA LEU A 172 -4.44 -8.57 23.54
C LEU A 172 -4.98 -9.99 23.67
N GLU A 173 -5.91 -10.19 24.59
CA GLU A 173 -6.77 -11.39 24.67
C GLU A 173 -7.93 -11.29 23.67
#